data_f4180821776ab83a117f862d6b901b36
#
_entry.id   f4180821776ab83a117f862d6b901b36
#
_cell.length_a   1.000
_cell.length_b   1.000
_cell.length_c   1.000
_cell.angle_alpha   90.00
_cell.angle_beta   90.00
_cell.angle_gamma   90.00
#
_symmetry.space_group_name_H-M   'P 1'
#
loop_
_entity.id
_entity.type
_entity.pdbx_description
1 polymer ?
#
loop_
_entity_poly.entity_id
_entity_poly.type
_entity_poly.pdbx_seq_one_letter_code
_entity_poly.pdbx_strand_id
1 'polypeptide(L)'
;YAKHGYLDEKKEKQDVSEKAEALKIRMTGLDQRIIELSGGNQQKAVFAKALMTNPKVFLCDEPTQAVDIMTRNEIHKLLREKADAGNAVVYVSSDLKEILEVADTIQLVVQGETRQLLVNENLTTTEVLSYCYE
;
A
#
# COMPACT_ATOMS: atom_id res chain seq x y z
N TYR A 1 -20.68 -9.16 3.71
CA TYR A 1 -21.05 -10.57 3.98
C TYR A 1 -22.33 -10.72 4.83
N ALA A 2 -22.74 -9.67 5.57
CA ALA A 2 -23.95 -9.73 6.38
C ALA A 2 -25.20 -9.37 5.56
N LYS A 3 -26.20 -10.27 5.53
CA LYS A 3 -27.54 -10.02 4.99
C LYS A 3 -28.59 -10.37 6.03
N HIS A 4 -29.50 -9.43 6.32
CA HIS A 4 -30.61 -9.63 7.28
C HIS A 4 -30.17 -10.15 8.65
N GLY A 5 -28.96 -9.75 9.11
CA GLY A 5 -28.42 -10.17 10.41
C GLY A 5 -27.68 -11.51 10.41
N TYR A 6 -27.58 -12.20 9.27
CA TYR A 6 -26.81 -13.43 9.12
C TYR A 6 -25.50 -13.17 8.37
N LEU A 7 -24.40 -13.73 8.86
CA LEU A 7 -23.08 -13.68 8.23
C LEU A 7 -22.92 -14.86 7.27
N ASP A 8 -22.54 -14.60 6.03
CA ASP A 8 -22.16 -15.64 5.07
C ASP A 8 -20.67 -16.00 5.25
N GLU A 9 -20.41 -16.83 6.26
CA GLU A 9 -19.05 -17.26 6.62
C GLU A 9 -18.36 -18.03 5.49
N LYS A 10 -19.12 -18.75 4.68
CA LYS A 10 -18.54 -19.53 3.57
C LYS A 10 -17.99 -18.60 2.50
N LYS A 11 -18.77 -17.59 2.13
CA LYS A 11 -18.36 -16.58 1.16
C LYS A 11 -17.21 -15.74 1.70
N GLU A 12 -17.28 -15.34 2.98
CA GLU A 12 -16.18 -14.61 3.63
C GLU A 12 -14.87 -15.40 3.56
N LYS A 13 -14.85 -16.66 3.97
CA LYS A 13 -13.65 -17.51 3.93
C LYS A 13 -13.13 -17.70 2.51
N GLN A 14 -14.00 -17.83 1.52
CA GLN A 14 -13.60 -17.94 0.12
C GLN A 14 -12.91 -16.65 -0.34
N ASP A 15 -13.56 -15.50 -0.17
CA ASP A 15 -13.03 -14.19 -0.60
C ASP A 15 -11.70 -13.84 0.09
N VAL A 16 -11.57 -14.18 1.39
CA VAL A 16 -10.33 -14.01 2.16
C VAL A 16 -9.22 -14.92 1.61
N SER A 17 -9.53 -16.20 1.33
CA SER A 17 -8.57 -17.15 0.76
C SER A 17 -8.04 -16.66 -0.59
N GLU A 18 -8.94 -16.23 -1.49
CA GLU A 18 -8.58 -15.71 -2.81
C GLU A 18 -7.66 -14.47 -2.69
N LYS A 19 -7.93 -13.56 -1.74
CA LYS A 19 -7.07 -12.40 -1.51
C LYS A 19 -5.71 -12.77 -0.92
N ALA A 20 -5.69 -13.72 0.02
CA ALA A 20 -4.45 -14.19 0.62
C ALA A 20 -3.54 -14.86 -0.42
N GLU A 21 -4.10 -15.66 -1.32
CA GLU A 21 -3.38 -16.29 -2.43
C GLU A 21 -2.86 -15.25 -3.43
N ALA A 22 -3.72 -14.30 -3.84
CA ALA A 22 -3.35 -13.22 -4.78
C ALA A 22 -2.17 -12.38 -4.27
N LEU A 23 -2.12 -12.12 -2.96
CA LEU A 23 -1.03 -11.40 -2.30
C LEU A 23 0.12 -12.30 -1.83
N LYS A 24 0.03 -13.60 -2.10
CA LYS A 24 1.04 -14.58 -1.68
C LYS A 24 1.34 -14.50 -0.18
N ILE A 25 0.31 -14.38 0.65
CA ILE A 25 0.46 -14.36 2.10
C ILE A 25 0.83 -15.77 2.56
N ARG A 26 2.00 -15.91 3.18
CA ARG A 26 2.45 -17.19 3.74
C ARG A 26 1.84 -17.36 5.13
N MET A 27 0.90 -18.29 5.24
CA MET A 27 0.18 -18.62 6.48
C MET A 27 -0.10 -20.12 6.53
N THR A 28 -0.35 -20.66 7.72
CA THR A 28 -0.73 -22.07 7.92
C THR A 28 -2.23 -22.32 7.73
N GLY A 29 -3.04 -21.27 7.75
CA GLY A 29 -4.49 -21.32 7.55
C GLY A 29 -5.12 -19.96 7.88
N LEU A 30 -6.41 -19.78 7.53
CA LEU A 30 -7.14 -18.52 7.75
C LEU A 30 -7.36 -18.18 9.22
N ASP A 31 -7.30 -19.17 10.10
CA ASP A 31 -7.47 -18.99 11.54
C ASP A 31 -6.16 -18.61 12.25
N GLN A 32 -5.02 -18.53 11.51
CA GLN A 32 -3.74 -18.11 12.07
C GLN A 32 -3.79 -16.64 12.48
N ARG A 33 -3.29 -16.35 13.68
CA ARG A 33 -3.26 -14.98 14.20
C ARG A 33 -2.25 -14.14 13.42
N ILE A 34 -2.63 -12.91 13.06
CA ILE A 34 -1.75 -12.00 12.27
C ILE A 34 -0.40 -11.79 12.95
N ILE A 35 -0.36 -11.70 14.29
CA ILE A 35 0.88 -11.51 15.06
C ILE A 35 1.90 -12.64 14.90
N GLU A 36 1.45 -13.81 14.45
CA GLU A 36 2.30 -14.98 14.21
C GLU A 36 2.93 -14.98 12.80
N LEU A 37 2.48 -14.07 11.93
CA LEU A 37 3.03 -13.90 10.59
C LEU A 37 4.32 -13.07 10.65
N SER A 38 5.18 -13.23 9.63
CA SER A 38 6.30 -12.30 9.42
C SER A 38 5.80 -10.89 9.13
N GLY A 39 6.60 -9.86 9.43
CA GLY A 39 6.23 -8.45 9.21
C GLY A 39 5.72 -8.18 7.79
N GLY A 40 6.38 -8.70 6.76
CA GLY A 40 5.92 -8.59 5.37
C GLY A 40 4.56 -9.25 5.11
N ASN A 41 4.28 -10.42 5.71
CA ASN A 41 2.97 -11.06 5.60
C ASN A 41 1.89 -10.33 6.41
N GLN A 42 2.24 -9.74 7.55
CA GLN A 42 1.33 -8.86 8.31
C GLN A 42 0.91 -7.66 7.45
N GLN A 43 1.89 -7.01 6.80
CA GLN A 43 1.63 -5.87 5.92
C GLN A 43 0.73 -6.27 4.74
N LYS A 44 1.00 -7.39 4.08
CA LYS A 44 0.15 -7.94 3.03
C LYS A 44 -1.28 -8.23 3.52
N ALA A 45 -1.45 -8.71 4.75
CA ALA A 45 -2.78 -8.93 5.33
C ALA A 45 -3.55 -7.62 5.54
N VAL A 46 -2.87 -6.53 5.92
CA VAL A 46 -3.46 -5.19 5.99
C VAL A 46 -3.93 -4.72 4.62
N PHE A 47 -3.11 -4.91 3.57
CA PHE A 47 -3.50 -4.61 2.19
C PHE A 47 -4.66 -5.48 1.72
N ALA A 48 -4.67 -6.79 2.01
CA ALA A 48 -5.78 -7.68 1.69
C ALA A 48 -7.10 -7.15 2.24
N LYS A 49 -7.11 -6.76 3.52
CA LYS A 49 -8.27 -6.16 4.19
C LYS A 49 -8.74 -4.88 3.49
N ALA A 50 -7.83 -3.97 3.13
CA ALA A 50 -8.16 -2.74 2.43
C ALA A 50 -8.76 -3.04 1.04
N LEU A 51 -8.16 -3.97 0.28
CA LEU A 51 -8.62 -4.36 -1.05
C LEU A 51 -10.02 -4.98 -1.06
N MET A 52 -10.41 -5.68 0.01
CA MET A 52 -11.75 -6.28 0.13
C MET A 52 -12.87 -5.24 0.18
N THR A 53 -12.58 -4.01 0.58
CA THR A 53 -13.56 -2.90 0.55
C THR A 53 -13.73 -2.29 -0.83
N ASN A 54 -12.92 -2.70 -1.82
CA ASN A 54 -12.90 -2.16 -3.18
C ASN A 54 -12.88 -0.62 -3.23
N PRO A 55 -11.90 0.03 -2.57
CA PRO A 55 -11.84 1.47 -2.47
C PRO A 55 -11.46 2.10 -3.80
N LYS A 56 -11.93 3.33 -4.04
CA LYS A 56 -11.49 4.14 -5.18
C LYS A 56 -10.25 4.97 -4.88
N VAL A 57 -9.96 5.18 -3.61
CA VAL A 57 -8.82 5.96 -3.12
C VAL A 57 -8.09 5.13 -2.07
N PHE A 58 -6.79 4.92 -2.27
CA PHE A 58 -5.88 4.29 -1.30
C PHE A 58 -5.05 5.38 -0.63
N LEU A 59 -5.09 5.42 0.71
CA LEU A 59 -4.19 6.24 1.52
C LEU A 59 -3.20 5.31 2.21
N CYS A 60 -1.95 5.37 1.80
CA CYS A 60 -0.89 4.49 2.28
C CYS A 60 0.16 5.34 3.02
N ASP A 61 0.20 5.19 4.33
CA ASP A 61 1.16 5.88 5.19
C ASP A 61 2.26 4.90 5.60
N GLU A 62 3.50 5.16 5.17
CA GLU A 62 4.69 4.31 5.36
C GLU A 62 4.42 2.81 5.10
N PRO A 63 3.80 2.44 3.95
CA PRO A 63 3.25 1.10 3.76
C PRO A 63 4.32 0.00 3.61
N THR A 64 5.57 0.39 3.42
CA THR A 64 6.72 -0.51 3.22
C THR A 64 7.75 -0.40 4.35
N GLN A 65 7.42 0.31 5.43
CA GLN A 65 8.30 0.43 6.57
C GLN A 65 8.58 -0.96 7.19
N ALA A 66 9.86 -1.26 7.44
CA ALA A 66 10.31 -2.50 8.07
C ALA A 66 9.93 -3.81 7.34
N VAL A 67 9.66 -3.76 6.03
CA VAL A 67 9.50 -4.96 5.20
C VAL A 67 10.75 -5.19 4.34
N ASP A 68 10.92 -6.45 3.91
CA ASP A 68 12.01 -6.79 2.99
C ASP A 68 11.78 -6.25 1.57
N ILE A 69 12.85 -6.18 0.77
CA ILE A 69 12.83 -5.63 -0.59
C ILE A 69 11.81 -6.35 -1.50
N MET A 70 11.66 -7.67 -1.36
CA MET A 70 10.72 -8.41 -2.21
C MET A 70 9.28 -8.03 -1.88
N THR A 71 8.94 -7.94 -0.60
CA THR A 71 7.61 -7.51 -0.13
C THR A 71 7.34 -6.06 -0.55
N ARG A 72 8.32 -5.16 -0.44
CA ARG A 72 8.22 -3.78 -0.94
C ARG A 72 7.83 -3.75 -2.41
N ASN A 73 8.57 -4.44 -3.26
CA ASN A 73 8.31 -4.49 -4.70
C ASN A 73 6.92 -5.07 -5.02
N GLU A 74 6.46 -6.08 -4.28
CA GLU A 74 5.11 -6.63 -4.46
C GLU A 74 4.02 -5.61 -4.09
N ILE A 75 4.21 -4.83 -3.02
CA ILE A 75 3.31 -3.75 -2.61
C ILE A 75 3.28 -2.64 -3.67
N HIS A 76 4.45 -2.18 -4.14
CA HIS A 76 4.54 -1.15 -5.19
C HIS A 76 3.82 -1.59 -6.46
N LYS A 77 4.06 -2.82 -6.90
CA LYS A 77 3.38 -3.38 -8.07
C LYS A 77 1.86 -3.40 -7.90
N LEU A 78 1.39 -3.85 -6.73
CA LEU A 78 -0.04 -3.88 -6.42
C LEU A 78 -0.67 -2.49 -6.49
N LEU A 79 -0.03 -1.48 -5.88
CA LEU A 79 -0.53 -0.11 -5.88
C LEU A 79 -0.50 0.50 -7.29
N ARG A 80 0.54 0.22 -8.09
CA ARG A 80 0.61 0.63 -9.49
C ARG A 80 -0.53 0.02 -10.31
N GLU A 81 -0.78 -1.28 -10.18
CA GLU A 81 -1.90 -1.96 -10.84
C GLU A 81 -3.26 -1.34 -10.45
N LYS A 82 -3.41 -0.86 -9.21
CA LYS A 82 -4.61 -0.16 -8.79
C LYS A 82 -4.73 1.23 -9.41
N ALA A 83 -3.64 1.98 -9.48
CA ALA A 83 -3.60 3.28 -10.15
C ALA A 83 -3.93 3.14 -11.64
N ASP A 84 -3.34 2.18 -12.33
CA ASP A 84 -3.57 1.89 -13.75
C ASP A 84 -5.03 1.45 -14.02
N ALA A 85 -5.67 0.82 -13.03
CA ALA A 85 -7.10 0.48 -13.08
C ALA A 85 -8.05 1.67 -12.78
N GLY A 86 -7.51 2.88 -12.61
CA GLY A 86 -8.28 4.11 -12.39
C GLY A 86 -8.56 4.46 -10.92
N ASN A 87 -7.90 3.80 -9.97
CA ASN A 87 -7.96 4.20 -8.56
C ASN A 87 -6.97 5.34 -8.30
N ALA A 88 -7.27 6.20 -7.32
CA ALA A 88 -6.29 7.15 -6.81
C ALA A 88 -5.45 6.50 -5.70
N VAL A 89 -4.14 6.73 -5.73
CA VAL A 89 -3.21 6.26 -4.69
C VAL A 89 -2.46 7.46 -4.13
N VAL A 90 -2.59 7.68 -2.84
CA VAL A 90 -1.77 8.63 -2.07
C VAL A 90 -0.79 7.81 -1.26
N TYR A 91 0.49 7.95 -1.58
CA TYR A 91 1.58 7.21 -0.97
C TYR A 91 2.45 8.16 -0.16
N VAL A 92 2.51 7.96 1.14
CA VAL A 92 3.36 8.75 2.06
C VAL A 92 4.55 7.89 2.46
N SER A 93 5.75 8.41 2.28
CA SER A 93 6.99 7.78 2.72
C SER A 93 8.04 8.83 3.07
N SER A 94 8.88 8.50 4.04
CA SER A 94 10.09 9.26 4.37
C SER A 94 11.29 8.83 3.49
N ASP A 95 11.20 7.73 2.77
CA ASP A 95 12.21 7.26 1.81
C ASP A 95 12.02 7.94 0.45
N LEU A 96 12.77 9.01 0.22
CA LEU A 96 12.68 9.80 -1.02
C LEU A 96 13.03 8.96 -2.28
N LYS A 97 13.91 7.98 -2.17
CA LYS A 97 14.24 7.12 -3.31
C LYS A 97 13.04 6.26 -3.69
N GLU A 98 12.34 5.73 -2.68
CA GLU A 98 11.11 4.97 -2.89
C GLU A 98 10.02 5.82 -3.56
N ILE A 99 9.81 7.06 -3.08
CA ILE A 99 8.85 7.99 -3.69
C ILE A 99 9.17 8.24 -5.17
N LEU A 100 10.45 8.46 -5.49
CA LEU A 100 10.89 8.69 -6.88
C LEU A 100 10.66 7.48 -7.79
N GLU A 101 10.67 6.26 -7.22
CA GLU A 101 10.40 5.03 -7.98
C GLU A 101 8.92 4.81 -8.28
N VAL A 102 8.02 5.26 -7.40
CA VAL A 102 6.60 4.85 -7.47
C VAL A 102 5.63 5.96 -7.84
N ALA A 103 5.97 7.23 -7.56
CA ALA A 103 5.04 8.35 -7.70
C ALA A 103 5.07 8.98 -9.09
N ASP A 104 3.91 9.34 -9.63
CA ASP A 104 3.77 10.17 -10.83
C ASP A 104 3.91 11.66 -10.49
N THR A 105 3.42 12.04 -9.28
CA THR A 105 3.54 13.40 -8.74
C THR A 105 3.95 13.35 -7.29
N ILE A 106 4.71 14.34 -6.83
CA ILE A 106 5.26 14.41 -5.46
C ILE A 106 4.81 15.70 -4.82
N GLN A 107 4.09 15.61 -3.71
CA GLN A 107 3.77 16.75 -2.85
C GLN A 107 4.73 16.77 -1.67
N LEU A 108 5.49 17.83 -1.55
CA LEU A 108 6.38 18.02 -0.41
C LEU A 108 5.62 18.59 0.79
N VAL A 109 5.93 18.07 1.98
CA VAL A 109 5.44 18.58 3.26
C VAL A 109 6.65 18.86 4.14
N VAL A 110 6.85 20.13 4.49
CA VAL A 110 7.98 20.58 5.30
C VAL A 110 7.45 21.35 6.50
N GLN A 111 7.81 20.91 7.71
CA GLN A 111 7.37 21.53 8.97
C GLN A 111 5.84 21.68 9.10
N GLY A 112 5.08 20.70 8.57
CA GLY A 112 3.62 20.69 8.61
C GLY A 112 2.94 21.54 7.51
N GLU A 113 3.70 22.15 6.63
CA GLU A 113 3.18 22.93 5.50
C GLU A 113 3.41 22.20 4.17
N THR A 114 2.41 22.24 3.30
CA THR A 114 2.57 21.77 1.93
C THR A 114 3.36 22.77 1.12
N ARG A 115 4.39 22.30 0.43
CA ARG A 115 5.20 23.07 -0.49
C ARG A 115 4.75 22.82 -1.94
N GLN A 116 5.66 22.85 -2.86
CA GLN A 116 5.41 22.67 -4.28
C GLN A 116 4.95 21.23 -4.61
N LEU A 117 4.04 21.12 -5.56
CA LEU A 117 3.71 19.85 -6.23
C LEU A 117 4.63 19.68 -7.44
N LEU A 118 5.37 18.59 -7.49
CA LEU A 118 6.34 18.28 -8.54
C LEU A 118 5.79 17.14 -9.42
N VAL A 119 5.96 17.25 -10.72
CA VAL A 119 5.75 16.12 -11.66
C VAL A 119 7.03 15.30 -11.70
N ASN A 120 6.93 14.00 -11.47
CA ASN A 120 8.10 13.11 -11.41
C ASN A 120 8.53 12.65 -12.82
N GLU A 121 9.11 13.57 -13.58
CA GLU A 121 9.71 13.28 -14.88
C GLU A 121 11.24 13.21 -14.73
N ASN A 122 11.74 12.08 -14.23
CA ASN A 122 13.17 11.82 -13.97
C ASN A 122 13.80 12.76 -12.92
N LEU A 123 13.02 13.18 -11.91
CA LEU A 123 13.54 13.94 -10.78
C LEU A 123 14.62 13.15 -10.03
N THR A 124 15.65 13.86 -9.60
CA THR A 124 16.69 13.31 -8.73
C THR A 124 16.41 13.63 -7.27
N THR A 125 16.95 12.82 -6.37
CA THR A 125 16.90 13.07 -4.92
C THR A 125 17.40 14.48 -4.56
N THR A 126 18.47 14.95 -5.22
CA THR A 126 19.07 16.26 -4.96
C THR A 126 18.12 17.38 -5.37
N GLU A 127 17.45 17.26 -6.51
CA GLU A 127 16.47 18.24 -6.97
C GLU A 127 15.28 18.34 -6.01
N VAL A 128 14.71 17.20 -5.61
CA VAL A 128 13.59 17.22 -4.67
C VAL A 128 14.00 17.80 -3.31
N LEU A 129 15.19 17.47 -2.81
CA LEU A 129 15.70 18.03 -1.56
C LEU A 129 15.90 19.55 -1.64
N SER A 130 16.30 20.12 -2.80
CA SER A 130 16.46 21.58 -2.92
C SER A 130 15.17 22.33 -2.61
N TYR A 131 14.02 21.80 -3.04
CA TYR A 131 12.70 22.38 -2.74
C TYR A 131 12.28 22.27 -1.26
N CYS A 132 12.95 21.45 -0.46
CA CYS A 132 12.69 21.38 0.98
C CYS A 132 13.34 22.52 1.76
N TYR A 133 14.35 23.18 1.17
CA TYR A 133 15.13 24.24 1.82
C TYR A 133 14.80 25.65 1.31
N GLU A 134 14.00 25.74 0.27
CA GLU A 134 13.42 27.00 -0.21
C GLU A 134 12.16 27.39 0.61
#